data_6b617093418ef784c81111ae4c902f26
#
_entry.id   6b617093418ef784c81111ae4c902f26
#
_cell.length_a   1.000
_cell.length_b   1.000
_cell.length_c   1.000
_cell.angle_alpha   90.00
_cell.angle_beta   90.00
_cell.angle_gamma   90.00
#
_symmetry.space_group_name_H-M   'P 1'
#
loop_
_entity.id
_entity.type
_entity.pdbx_description
1 polymer ?
#
loop_
_entity_poly.entity_id
_entity_poly.type
_entity_poly.pdbx_seq_one_letter_code
_entity_poly.pdbx_strand_id
1 'polypeptide(L)'
;MLLTSTEGGMMLLNGTLRRTYISYESHAQYGQKAVDIMTDMLGEDYYTGDGYWNNYESWYSWLAHRSANDEDNKFVWMYYYGTIDNMNLLLAHVDAMKGEQKERDNLKGQAYAFRAHSYFKLVQLYAERYKPEGRNTQLGIPVYTHPTSEGKARSTVEDVYTRINTDLDSAMMLLTEKRIHISHFNLNVAQGIKAEVLLT
;
A
#
# COMPACT_ATOMS: atom_id res chain seq x y z
N MET A 1 1.67 3.78 -26.53
CA MET A 1 1.80 2.88 -25.36
C MET A 1 2.77 3.54 -24.37
N LEU A 2 2.30 3.91 -23.19
CA LEU A 2 3.08 4.76 -22.26
C LEU A 2 4.28 4.05 -21.61
N LEU A 3 4.27 2.72 -21.51
CA LEU A 3 5.25 1.93 -20.75
C LEU A 3 6.34 1.29 -21.60
N THR A 4 6.87 2.02 -22.57
CA THR A 4 7.99 1.56 -23.42
C THR A 4 9.34 2.16 -23.04
N SER A 5 9.34 3.15 -22.13
CA SER A 5 10.54 3.83 -21.63
C SER A 5 10.49 4.06 -20.14
N THR A 6 11.65 4.27 -19.52
CA THR A 6 11.78 4.62 -18.09
C THR A 6 11.07 5.93 -17.75
N GLU A 7 11.00 6.88 -18.69
CA GLU A 7 10.22 8.11 -18.53
C GLU A 7 8.72 7.81 -18.38
N GLY A 8 8.17 6.92 -19.25
CA GLY A 8 6.78 6.47 -19.14
C GLY A 8 6.52 5.71 -17.83
N GLY A 9 7.48 4.90 -17.39
CA GLY A 9 7.44 4.22 -16.08
C GLY A 9 7.41 5.21 -14.92
N MET A 10 8.21 6.28 -14.99
CA MET A 10 8.24 7.35 -13.99
C MET A 10 6.92 8.15 -13.99
N MET A 11 6.30 8.37 -15.14
CA MET A 11 4.98 9.00 -15.21
C MET A 11 3.91 8.15 -14.53
N LEU A 12 3.91 6.82 -14.72
CA LEU A 12 2.99 5.91 -14.03
C LEU A 12 3.21 5.94 -12.52
N LEU A 13 4.48 5.84 -12.07
CA LEU A 13 4.83 5.94 -10.65
C LEU A 13 4.32 7.25 -10.05
N ASN A 14 4.69 8.40 -10.62
CA ASN A 14 4.29 9.70 -10.12
C ASN A 14 2.76 9.91 -10.15
N GLY A 15 2.08 9.42 -11.18
CA GLY A 15 0.61 9.42 -11.27
C GLY A 15 -0.03 8.61 -10.14
N THR A 16 0.55 7.44 -9.80
CA THR A 16 0.11 6.64 -8.67
C THR A 16 0.34 7.35 -7.34
N LEU A 17 1.53 7.93 -7.16
CA LEU A 17 1.88 8.66 -5.94
C LEU A 17 1.04 9.93 -5.74
N ARG A 18 0.58 10.56 -6.82
CA ARG A 18 -0.34 11.69 -6.73
C ARG A 18 -1.63 11.32 -5.99
N ARG A 19 -2.08 10.07 -6.06
CA ARG A 19 -3.26 9.59 -5.34
C ARG A 19 -3.09 9.62 -3.83
N THR A 20 -1.86 9.70 -3.32
CA THR A 20 -1.58 9.73 -1.87
C THR A 20 -2.01 11.04 -1.20
N TYR A 21 -2.33 12.08 -1.97
CA TYR A 21 -2.67 13.41 -1.45
C TYR A 21 -3.84 14.10 -2.17
N ILE A 22 -4.57 13.39 -3.03
CA ILE A 22 -5.78 13.93 -3.66
C ILE A 22 -7.02 13.41 -2.95
N SER A 23 -8.07 14.24 -2.90
CA SER A 23 -9.39 13.83 -2.45
C SER A 23 -10.05 12.88 -3.46
N TYR A 24 -10.79 11.91 -2.97
CA TYR A 24 -11.63 11.02 -3.76
C TYR A 24 -13.08 11.55 -3.78
N GLU A 25 -14.01 10.87 -3.10
CA GLU A 25 -15.43 11.23 -3.13
C GLU A 25 -15.85 12.14 -1.97
N SER A 26 -15.15 12.10 -0.87
CA SER A 26 -15.44 12.90 0.32
C SER A 26 -14.19 13.49 0.98
N HIS A 27 -14.39 14.40 1.94
CA HIS A 27 -13.31 14.95 2.76
C HIS A 27 -12.64 13.89 3.65
N ALA A 28 -13.35 12.82 4.01
CA ALA A 28 -12.78 11.69 4.74
C ALA A 28 -11.89 10.80 3.87
N GLN A 29 -11.92 10.97 2.54
CA GLN A 29 -11.19 10.14 1.58
C GLN A 29 -10.06 10.92 0.91
N TYR A 30 -9.12 11.37 1.71
CA TYR A 30 -8.03 12.25 1.32
C TYR A 30 -6.68 11.52 1.23
N GLY A 31 -6.60 10.52 0.38
CA GLY A 31 -5.39 9.74 0.14
C GLY A 31 -4.83 9.07 1.39
N GLN A 32 -3.51 8.91 1.46
CA GLN A 32 -2.84 8.23 2.59
C GLN A 32 -3.14 8.88 3.94
N LYS A 33 -3.17 10.22 3.99
CA LYS A 33 -3.39 10.93 5.26
C LYS A 33 -4.78 10.67 5.87
N ALA A 34 -5.79 10.47 5.02
CA ALA A 34 -7.11 10.07 5.52
C ALA A 34 -7.07 8.68 6.16
N VAL A 35 -6.37 7.72 5.53
CA VAL A 35 -6.20 6.38 6.11
C VAL A 35 -5.44 6.45 7.44
N ASP A 36 -4.39 7.26 7.53
CA ASP A 36 -3.65 7.44 8.78
C ASP A 36 -4.58 7.97 9.89
N ILE A 37 -5.40 9.01 9.59
CA ILE A 37 -6.37 9.55 10.54
C ILE A 37 -7.42 8.51 10.93
N MET A 38 -7.98 7.76 9.96
CA MET A 38 -8.94 6.70 10.23
C MET A 38 -8.38 5.65 11.19
N THR A 39 -7.12 5.24 10.99
CA THR A 39 -6.45 4.27 11.86
C THR A 39 -6.13 4.84 13.24
N ASP A 40 -5.72 6.11 13.31
CA ASP A 40 -5.48 6.80 14.58
C ASP A 40 -6.78 6.92 15.40
N MET A 41 -7.93 7.12 14.73
CA MET A 41 -9.25 7.17 15.41
C MET A 41 -9.68 5.82 16.00
N LEU A 42 -9.13 4.71 15.55
CA LEU A 42 -9.35 3.40 16.18
C LEU A 42 -8.54 3.22 17.47
N GLY A 43 -7.57 4.08 17.74
CA GLY A 43 -6.83 4.13 18.99
C GLY A 43 -7.58 4.87 20.09
N GLU A 44 -7.03 4.84 21.31
CA GLU A 44 -7.61 5.51 22.47
C GLU A 44 -7.02 6.92 22.72
N ASP A 45 -6.03 7.32 21.90
CA ASP A 45 -5.27 8.56 22.12
C ASP A 45 -5.96 9.82 21.56
N TYR A 46 -7.03 9.66 20.77
CA TYR A 46 -7.74 10.74 20.11
C TYR A 46 -9.19 10.79 20.53
N TYR A 47 -9.71 11.99 20.70
CA TYR A 47 -11.12 12.27 20.95
C TYR A 47 -11.70 13.10 19.80
N THR A 48 -12.85 12.69 19.28
CA THR A 48 -13.63 13.49 18.34
C THR A 48 -14.75 14.19 19.10
N GLY A 49 -14.75 15.52 19.08
CA GLY A 49 -15.83 16.29 19.70
C GLY A 49 -17.17 16.17 18.96
N ASP A 50 -18.26 16.51 19.65
CA ASP A 50 -19.63 16.53 19.10
C ASP A 50 -19.80 17.66 18.08
N GLY A 51 -19.21 17.52 16.90
CA GLY A 51 -19.23 18.52 15.83
C GLY A 51 -20.00 18.04 14.60
N TYR A 52 -20.77 18.94 13.99
CA TYR A 52 -21.56 18.72 12.77
C TYR A 52 -20.73 18.25 11.56
N TRP A 53 -19.40 18.34 11.63
CA TRP A 53 -18.43 18.03 10.59
C TRP A 53 -17.47 16.91 10.94
N ASN A 54 -17.86 16.00 11.82
CA ASN A 54 -17.01 14.89 12.20
C ASN A 54 -17.02 13.78 11.14
N ASN A 55 -16.17 13.93 10.14
CA ASN A 55 -16.05 12.97 9.05
C ASN A 55 -15.49 11.59 9.45
N TYR A 56 -15.01 11.45 10.69
CA TYR A 56 -14.36 10.22 11.18
C TYR A 56 -15.08 9.60 12.38
N GLU A 57 -16.28 10.06 12.72
CA GLU A 57 -17.04 9.56 13.86
C GLU A 57 -17.31 8.05 13.79
N SER A 58 -17.62 7.53 12.61
CA SER A 58 -17.87 6.11 12.38
C SER A 58 -16.64 5.23 12.62
N TRP A 59 -15.45 5.78 12.41
CA TRP A 59 -14.17 5.12 12.75
C TRP A 59 -13.91 5.21 14.25
N TYR A 60 -14.03 6.38 14.83
CA TYR A 60 -13.90 6.59 16.28
C TYR A 60 -14.87 5.71 17.08
N SER A 61 -16.11 5.57 16.62
CA SER A 61 -17.14 4.71 17.24
C SER A 61 -16.98 3.21 16.92
N TRP A 62 -15.96 2.82 16.21
CA TRP A 62 -15.70 1.42 15.81
C TRP A 62 -16.82 0.81 14.95
N LEU A 63 -17.51 1.60 14.15
CA LEU A 63 -18.62 1.18 13.30
C LEU A 63 -18.21 0.96 11.84
N ALA A 64 -17.45 1.88 11.24
CA ALA A 64 -17.11 1.87 9.82
C ALA A 64 -16.39 0.57 9.41
N HIS A 65 -15.35 0.16 10.14
CA HIS A 65 -14.56 -1.02 9.82
C HIS A 65 -15.34 -2.35 9.93
N ARG A 66 -16.51 -2.37 10.55
CA ARG A 66 -17.37 -3.57 10.68
C ARG A 66 -18.30 -3.79 9.48
N SER A 67 -18.45 -2.78 8.64
CA SER A 67 -19.35 -2.83 7.49
C SER A 67 -18.58 -2.88 6.18
N ALA A 68 -18.73 -3.95 5.42
CA ALA A 68 -18.17 -4.06 4.07
C ALA A 68 -18.81 -3.06 3.08
N ASN A 69 -19.97 -2.50 3.41
CA ASN A 69 -20.68 -1.52 2.61
C ASN A 69 -20.40 -0.06 2.99
N ASP A 70 -19.62 0.16 4.04
CA ASP A 70 -19.20 1.49 4.44
C ASP A 70 -18.25 2.09 3.39
N GLU A 71 -18.52 3.33 2.97
CA GLU A 71 -17.79 3.97 1.87
C GLU A 71 -16.31 4.25 2.23
N ASP A 72 -16.03 4.57 3.49
CA ASP A 72 -14.66 4.81 3.93
C ASP A 72 -13.88 3.50 4.04
N ASN A 73 -14.54 2.41 4.48
CA ASN A 73 -13.95 1.08 4.48
C ASN A 73 -13.63 0.60 3.05
N LYS A 74 -14.55 0.81 2.10
CA LYS A 74 -14.29 0.57 0.67
C LYS A 74 -13.16 1.43 0.14
N PHE A 75 -13.12 2.71 0.51
CA PHE A 75 -12.07 3.63 0.08
C PHE A 75 -10.69 3.10 0.45
N VAL A 76 -10.46 2.68 1.68
CA VAL A 76 -9.16 2.14 2.14
C VAL A 76 -8.75 0.93 1.30
N TRP A 77 -9.68 -0.01 1.08
CA TRP A 77 -9.44 -1.18 0.24
C TRP A 77 -9.06 -0.81 -1.20
N MET A 78 -9.87 0.03 -1.85
CA MET A 78 -9.67 0.46 -3.24
C MET A 78 -8.41 1.31 -3.41
N TYR A 79 -8.07 2.11 -2.41
CA TYR A 79 -6.87 2.94 -2.40
C TYR A 79 -5.60 2.09 -2.50
N TYR A 80 -5.45 1.10 -1.62
CA TYR A 80 -4.26 0.26 -1.62
C TYR A 80 -4.24 -0.73 -2.78
N TYR A 81 -5.36 -1.38 -3.12
CA TYR A 81 -5.37 -2.27 -4.28
C TYR A 81 -5.15 -1.55 -5.60
N GLY A 82 -5.62 -0.32 -5.76
CA GLY A 82 -5.30 0.49 -6.93
C GLY A 82 -3.82 0.88 -7.00
N THR A 83 -3.15 1.02 -5.86
CA THR A 83 -1.69 1.18 -5.81
C THR A 83 -0.99 -0.11 -6.20
N ILE A 84 -1.40 -1.25 -5.65
CA ILE A 84 -0.86 -2.59 -5.96
C ILE A 84 -0.97 -2.88 -7.46
N ASP A 85 -2.13 -2.60 -8.07
CA ASP A 85 -2.35 -2.86 -9.50
C ASP A 85 -1.41 -2.03 -10.39
N ASN A 86 -1.26 -0.74 -10.11
CA ASN A 86 -0.31 0.12 -10.81
C ASN A 86 1.16 -0.35 -10.62
N MET A 87 1.51 -0.82 -9.41
CA MET A 87 2.86 -1.36 -9.18
C MET A 87 3.05 -2.69 -9.90
N ASN A 88 2.06 -3.55 -9.97
CA ASN A 88 2.08 -4.77 -10.77
C ASN A 88 2.24 -4.45 -12.26
N LEU A 89 1.52 -3.43 -12.76
CA LEU A 89 1.64 -2.98 -14.14
C LEU A 89 3.06 -2.46 -14.43
N LEU A 90 3.64 -1.69 -13.53
CA LEU A 90 5.02 -1.21 -13.67
C LEU A 90 6.01 -2.38 -13.69
N LEU A 91 5.90 -3.34 -12.76
CA LEU A 91 6.75 -4.52 -12.67
C LEU A 91 6.65 -5.41 -13.91
N ALA A 92 5.48 -5.52 -14.52
CA ALA A 92 5.27 -6.33 -15.73
C ALA A 92 6.00 -5.78 -16.96
N HIS A 93 6.34 -4.49 -16.97
CA HIS A 93 6.91 -3.83 -18.16
C HIS A 93 8.32 -3.28 -17.95
N VAL A 94 8.77 -3.04 -16.71
CA VAL A 94 10.00 -2.29 -16.42
C VAL A 94 11.25 -2.90 -17.04
N ASP A 95 11.37 -4.21 -17.10
CA ASP A 95 12.55 -4.89 -17.65
C ASP A 95 12.70 -4.69 -19.17
N ALA A 96 11.59 -4.47 -19.89
CA ALA A 96 11.57 -4.21 -21.32
C ALA A 96 11.62 -2.72 -21.69
N MET A 97 11.61 -1.81 -20.73
CA MET A 97 11.64 -0.37 -20.97
C MET A 97 12.98 0.09 -21.53
N LYS A 98 12.93 1.00 -22.50
CA LYS A 98 14.10 1.76 -22.96
C LYS A 98 14.51 2.77 -21.90
N GLY A 99 15.81 2.87 -21.63
CA GLY A 99 16.39 3.77 -20.64
C GLY A 99 17.60 3.15 -19.97
N GLU A 100 18.17 3.82 -19.02
CA GLU A 100 19.32 3.34 -18.27
C GLU A 100 18.95 2.22 -17.29
N GLN A 101 19.87 1.27 -17.06
CA GLN A 101 19.62 0.19 -16.09
C GLN A 101 19.29 0.72 -14.71
N LYS A 102 20.02 1.75 -14.27
CA LYS A 102 19.80 2.40 -12.97
C LYS A 102 18.40 2.98 -12.82
N GLU A 103 17.81 3.50 -13.89
CA GLU A 103 16.43 4.01 -13.86
C GLU A 103 15.43 2.87 -13.76
N ARG A 104 15.64 1.76 -14.50
CA ARG A 104 14.81 0.55 -14.39
C ARG A 104 14.89 -0.04 -12.99
N ASP A 105 16.10 -0.13 -12.41
CA ASP A 105 16.31 -0.66 -11.06
C ASP A 105 15.59 0.20 -10.03
N ASN A 106 15.69 1.53 -10.15
CA ASN A 106 14.97 2.42 -9.25
C ASN A 106 13.44 2.28 -9.38
N LEU A 107 12.89 2.25 -10.60
CA LEU A 107 11.46 2.05 -10.84
C LEU A 107 10.97 0.72 -10.24
N LYS A 108 11.75 -0.33 -10.45
CA LYS A 108 11.46 -1.67 -9.93
C LYS A 108 11.49 -1.70 -8.40
N GLY A 109 12.50 -1.07 -7.80
CA GLY A 109 12.63 -0.90 -6.36
C GLY A 109 11.46 -0.12 -5.75
N GLN A 110 11.05 0.99 -6.39
CA GLN A 110 9.86 1.75 -5.99
C GLN A 110 8.60 0.86 -6.02
N ALA A 111 8.40 0.14 -7.13
CA ALA A 111 7.22 -0.69 -7.30
C ALA A 111 7.12 -1.79 -6.24
N TYR A 112 8.21 -2.47 -5.93
CA TYR A 112 8.25 -3.46 -4.85
C TYR A 112 7.95 -2.82 -3.49
N ALA A 113 8.59 -1.70 -3.15
CA ALA A 113 8.41 -1.06 -1.86
C ALA A 113 6.97 -0.55 -1.64
N PHE A 114 6.37 0.10 -2.65
CA PHE A 114 4.98 0.57 -2.57
C PHE A 114 3.97 -0.58 -2.54
N ARG A 115 4.22 -1.67 -3.26
CA ARG A 115 3.37 -2.86 -3.21
C ARG A 115 3.43 -3.53 -1.85
N ALA A 116 4.62 -3.71 -1.29
CA ALA A 116 4.81 -4.26 0.04
C ALA A 116 4.13 -3.41 1.13
N HIS A 117 4.34 -2.10 1.11
CA HIS A 117 3.69 -1.17 2.04
C HIS A 117 2.16 -1.27 1.95
N SER A 118 1.61 -1.32 0.72
CA SER A 118 0.17 -1.43 0.52
C SER A 118 -0.39 -2.75 1.07
N TYR A 119 0.29 -3.87 0.84
CA TYR A 119 -0.09 -5.16 1.43
C TYR A 119 0.01 -5.15 2.95
N PHE A 120 1.05 -4.53 3.50
CA PHE A 120 1.22 -4.44 4.94
C PHE A 120 0.07 -3.68 5.61
N LYS A 121 -0.33 -2.53 5.07
CA LYS A 121 -1.48 -1.77 5.58
C LYS A 121 -2.79 -2.55 5.43
N LEU A 122 -3.01 -3.21 4.30
CA LEU A 122 -4.21 -4.02 4.07
C LEU A 122 -4.30 -5.21 5.04
N VAL A 123 -3.21 -5.96 5.25
CA VAL A 123 -3.26 -7.14 6.13
C VAL A 123 -3.51 -6.75 7.58
N GLN A 124 -2.97 -5.61 8.03
CA GLN A 124 -3.22 -5.07 9.37
C GLN A 124 -4.69 -4.69 9.60
N LEU A 125 -5.36 -4.15 8.56
CA LEU A 125 -6.73 -3.64 8.67
C LEU A 125 -7.81 -4.70 8.39
N TYR A 126 -7.51 -5.71 7.55
CA TYR A 126 -8.51 -6.64 7.03
C TYR A 126 -8.28 -8.10 7.37
N ALA A 127 -7.28 -8.41 8.19
CA ALA A 127 -6.97 -9.77 8.61
C ALA A 127 -6.74 -9.87 10.12
N GLU A 128 -6.73 -11.09 10.63
CA GLU A 128 -6.26 -11.35 11.98
C GLU A 128 -4.76 -11.06 12.10
N ARG A 129 -4.35 -10.67 13.31
CA ARG A 129 -2.95 -10.39 13.61
C ARG A 129 -2.06 -11.61 13.32
N TYR A 130 -0.85 -11.35 12.80
CA TYR A 130 0.20 -12.34 12.68
C TYR A 130 0.59 -12.91 14.07
N LYS A 131 0.80 -14.21 14.15
CA LYS A 131 1.19 -14.92 15.38
C LYS A 131 2.60 -15.47 15.18
N PRO A 132 3.64 -14.94 15.84
CA PRO A 132 5.04 -15.34 15.59
C PRO A 132 5.30 -16.84 15.76
N GLU A 133 4.59 -17.50 16.68
CA GLU A 133 4.73 -18.94 16.94
C GLU A 133 3.65 -19.79 16.22
N GLY A 134 2.83 -19.14 15.38
CA GLY A 134 1.73 -19.79 14.66
C GLY A 134 2.09 -20.15 13.22
N ARG A 135 1.24 -20.97 12.61
CA ARG A 135 1.34 -21.26 11.16
C ARG A 135 0.71 -20.17 10.26
N ASN A 136 0.01 -19.20 10.84
CA ASN A 136 -0.65 -18.09 10.20
C ASN A 136 -1.51 -18.47 8.98
N THR A 137 -2.24 -19.57 9.11
CA THR A 137 -3.12 -20.11 8.06
C THR A 137 -4.49 -19.45 8.01
N GLN A 138 -4.79 -18.55 8.95
CA GLN A 138 -6.00 -17.72 8.92
C GLN A 138 -6.07 -16.89 7.64
N LEU A 139 -7.30 -16.53 7.23
CA LEU A 139 -7.51 -15.75 6.02
C LEU A 139 -6.91 -14.34 6.14
N GLY A 140 -5.99 -14.06 5.24
CA GLY A 140 -5.39 -12.75 5.03
C GLY A 140 -6.17 -11.92 4.01
N ILE A 141 -5.48 -11.46 2.98
CA ILE A 141 -6.01 -10.67 1.87
C ILE A 141 -5.60 -11.29 0.52
N PRO A 142 -6.30 -11.01 -0.59
CA PRO A 142 -5.88 -11.47 -1.91
C PRO A 142 -4.50 -10.93 -2.30
N VAL A 143 -3.57 -11.79 -2.69
CA VAL A 143 -2.23 -11.40 -3.16
C VAL A 143 -2.17 -11.48 -4.69
N TYR A 144 -1.99 -10.33 -5.34
CA TYR A 144 -1.82 -10.18 -6.79
C TYR A 144 -0.38 -9.80 -7.12
N THR A 145 0.27 -10.55 -7.99
CA THR A 145 1.67 -10.31 -8.42
C THR A 145 1.79 -9.84 -9.85
N HIS A 146 0.67 -9.73 -10.56
CA HIS A 146 0.56 -9.26 -11.94
C HIS A 146 -0.77 -8.52 -12.14
N PRO A 147 -0.88 -7.66 -13.15
CA PRO A 147 -2.13 -6.98 -13.46
C PRO A 147 -3.22 -7.99 -13.84
N THR A 148 -4.41 -7.86 -13.25
CA THR A 148 -5.55 -8.73 -13.59
C THR A 148 -6.86 -8.06 -13.17
N SER A 149 -7.92 -8.35 -13.93
CA SER A 149 -9.31 -8.00 -13.57
C SER A 149 -10.03 -9.17 -12.91
N GLU A 150 -9.39 -10.32 -12.76
CA GLU A 150 -10.01 -11.50 -12.18
C GLU A 150 -10.00 -11.44 -10.65
N GLY A 151 -11.13 -11.76 -10.04
CA GLY A 151 -11.22 -11.89 -8.59
C GLY A 151 -10.44 -13.10 -8.09
N LYS A 152 -9.80 -12.94 -6.92
CA LYS A 152 -9.03 -14.00 -6.26
C LYS A 152 -9.49 -14.19 -4.83
N ALA A 153 -9.49 -15.43 -4.36
CA ALA A 153 -9.72 -15.74 -2.95
C ALA A 153 -8.64 -15.11 -2.05
N ARG A 154 -8.97 -14.91 -0.78
CA ARG A 154 -7.99 -14.47 0.22
C ARG A 154 -6.86 -15.50 0.35
N SER A 155 -5.64 -15.03 0.33
CA SER A 155 -4.44 -15.80 0.70
C SER A 155 -4.38 -15.97 2.21
N THR A 156 -3.52 -16.84 2.70
CA THR A 156 -3.26 -16.91 4.16
C THR A 156 -2.49 -15.68 4.63
N VAL A 157 -2.56 -15.38 5.92
CA VAL A 157 -1.73 -14.31 6.53
C VAL A 157 -0.26 -14.59 6.29
N GLU A 158 0.17 -15.85 6.38
CA GLU A 158 1.56 -16.26 6.09
C GLU A 158 1.99 -15.92 4.66
N ASP A 159 1.13 -16.23 3.66
CA ASP A 159 1.43 -15.91 2.25
C ASP A 159 1.55 -14.39 2.03
N VAL A 160 0.71 -13.61 2.71
CA VAL A 160 0.76 -12.13 2.61
C VAL A 160 2.07 -11.61 3.18
N TYR A 161 2.47 -12.03 4.40
CA TYR A 161 3.73 -11.58 5.00
C TYR A 161 4.96 -12.09 4.25
N THR A 162 4.90 -13.29 3.69
CA THR A 162 5.93 -13.80 2.78
C THR A 162 6.08 -12.90 1.55
N ARG A 163 4.96 -12.47 0.94
CA ARG A 163 4.97 -11.53 -0.19
C ARG A 163 5.55 -10.18 0.20
N ILE A 164 5.12 -9.61 1.31
CA ILE A 164 5.61 -8.33 1.84
C ILE A 164 7.14 -8.39 2.03
N ASN A 165 7.62 -9.42 2.71
CA ASN A 165 9.05 -9.60 2.98
C ASN A 165 9.87 -9.76 1.70
N THR A 166 9.39 -10.57 0.74
CA THR A 166 10.06 -10.79 -0.56
C THR A 166 10.15 -9.49 -1.36
N ASP A 167 9.07 -8.69 -1.37
CA ASP A 167 9.05 -7.42 -2.08
C ASP A 167 9.99 -6.39 -1.43
N LEU A 168 10.01 -6.30 -0.08
CA LEU A 168 10.93 -5.41 0.62
C LEU A 168 12.39 -5.79 0.42
N ASP A 169 12.72 -7.08 0.45
CA ASP A 169 14.08 -7.55 0.18
C ASP A 169 14.51 -7.19 -1.25
N SER A 170 13.62 -7.38 -2.22
CA SER A 170 13.85 -6.97 -3.60
C SER A 170 14.02 -5.45 -3.75
N ALA A 171 13.21 -4.67 -3.04
CA ALA A 171 13.30 -3.21 -3.04
C ALA A 171 14.63 -2.73 -2.44
N MET A 172 15.07 -3.31 -1.33
CA MET A 172 16.34 -2.94 -0.67
C MET A 172 17.57 -3.25 -1.51
N MET A 173 17.52 -4.27 -2.37
CA MET A 173 18.62 -4.56 -3.31
C MET A 173 18.71 -3.55 -4.47
N LEU A 174 17.61 -2.88 -4.83
CA LEU A 174 17.50 -2.03 -6.01
C LEU A 174 17.52 -0.53 -5.68
N LEU A 175 17.04 -0.15 -4.49
CA LEU A 175 17.00 1.23 -4.05
C LEU A 175 18.33 1.68 -3.48
N THR A 176 18.64 2.97 -3.66
CA THR A 176 19.80 3.63 -3.05
C THR A 176 19.36 4.56 -1.92
N GLU A 177 20.33 5.04 -1.13
CA GLU A 177 20.05 6.04 -0.08
C GLU A 177 19.58 7.37 -0.66
N LYS A 178 20.00 7.68 -1.91
CA LYS A 178 19.61 8.92 -2.57
C LYS A 178 18.14 8.88 -2.96
N ARG A 179 17.36 9.80 -2.42
CA ARG A 179 15.96 10.01 -2.80
C ARG A 179 15.87 10.92 -4.03
N ILE A 180 15.13 10.50 -5.06
CA ILE A 180 14.91 11.31 -6.27
C ILE A 180 13.91 12.43 -6.00
N HIS A 181 12.82 12.12 -5.31
CA HIS A 181 11.77 13.06 -4.91
C HIS A 181 11.27 12.73 -3.51
N ILE A 182 10.73 13.72 -2.79
CA ILE A 182 10.25 13.54 -1.41
C ILE A 182 9.17 12.46 -1.30
N SER A 183 8.37 12.27 -2.34
CA SER A 183 7.32 11.24 -2.39
C SER A 183 7.83 9.84 -2.75
N HIS A 184 9.08 9.70 -3.17
CA HIS A 184 9.66 8.41 -3.52
C HIS A 184 10.25 7.73 -2.29
N PHE A 185 10.24 6.42 -2.26
CA PHE A 185 10.97 5.66 -1.26
C PHE A 185 12.45 5.58 -1.64
N ASN A 186 13.31 5.55 -0.64
CA ASN A 186 14.72 5.23 -0.77
C ASN A 186 15.04 3.98 0.07
N LEU A 187 16.28 3.52 0.06
CA LEU A 187 16.72 2.36 0.83
C LEU A 187 16.33 2.47 2.31
N ASN A 188 16.56 3.64 2.93
CA ASN A 188 16.28 3.83 4.35
C ASN A 188 14.79 3.73 4.68
N VAL A 189 13.90 4.20 3.80
CA VAL A 189 12.45 4.05 3.97
C VAL A 189 12.04 2.58 3.82
N ALA A 190 12.59 1.86 2.84
CA ALA A 190 12.31 0.43 2.68
C ALA A 190 12.77 -0.38 3.92
N GLN A 191 13.93 -0.04 4.49
CA GLN A 191 14.41 -0.62 5.75
C GLN A 191 13.50 -0.30 6.93
N GLY A 192 13.01 0.94 7.03
CA GLY A 192 12.05 1.34 8.07
C GLY A 192 10.74 0.54 7.99
N ILE A 193 10.18 0.39 6.78
CA ILE A 193 8.98 -0.45 6.57
C ILE A 193 9.28 -1.91 6.92
N LYS A 194 10.46 -2.43 6.55
CA LYS A 194 10.86 -3.80 6.89
C LYS A 194 10.94 -3.99 8.41
N ALA A 195 11.46 -3.01 9.13
CA ALA A 195 11.52 -3.04 10.59
C ALA A 195 10.11 -3.07 11.22
N GLU A 196 9.17 -2.25 10.72
CA GLU A 196 7.76 -2.30 11.16
C GLU A 196 7.13 -3.67 10.92
N VAL A 197 7.37 -4.27 9.75
CA VAL A 197 6.86 -5.61 9.40
C VAL A 197 7.39 -6.68 10.32
N LEU A 198 8.67 -6.59 10.73
CA LEU A 198 9.30 -7.56 11.62
C LEU A 198 8.91 -7.41 13.10
N LEU A 199 8.30 -6.28 13.48
CA LEU A 199 7.79 -6.03 14.84
C LEU A 199 6.35 -6.51 15.03
N THR A 200 5.70 -6.99 13.97
CA THR A 200 4.29 -7.47 14.02
C THR A 200 4.21 -8.92 14.39
#